data_894963b36e929ca2d6c990217789c315
#
_entry.id   894963b36e929ca2d6c990217789c315
#
_cell.length_a   1.000
_cell.length_b   1.000
_cell.length_c   1.000
_cell.angle_alpha   90.00
_cell.angle_beta   90.00
_cell.angle_gamma   90.00
#
_symmetry.space_group_name_H-M   'P 1'
#
loop_
_entity.id
_entity.type
_entity.pdbx_description
1 polymer ?
#
loop_
_entity_poly.entity_id
_entity_poly.type
_entity_poly.pdbx_seq_one_letter_code
_entity_poly.pdbx_strand_id
1 'polypeptide(L)'
;MKAMIFAAGRGERMRPLTDTTPKPLLKVRGRPLIVWHILNLVKAGITEIVINHAHLGDQIEQTLGDGSQFGAKLQYSREEKALETAGGIAHARALLGEEPFVAISGDIYVPYFDFEQVKDVLHDKDMWGNPYPADKRDICWLYMVPNPDWHPDGDFGMTMYSLTNDGSPKWTFGNIGVYRMEMFDRIATGDYAKLGPLLREYADKKQVGGEVYEGEWHNVGTVQQLDLLNAPLAALAPAARGVQ
;
A
#
# COMPACT_ATOMS: atom_id res chain seq x y z
N MET A 1 -9.57 5.03 -12.63
CA MET A 1 -9.13 4.75 -11.25
C MET A 1 -7.94 5.63 -10.92
N LYS A 2 -7.89 6.22 -9.73
CA LYS A 2 -6.72 6.93 -9.19
C LYS A 2 -5.94 6.05 -8.24
N ALA A 3 -4.70 6.45 -7.92
CA ALA A 3 -3.90 5.79 -6.90
C ALA A 3 -3.54 6.75 -5.76
N MET A 4 -3.29 6.19 -4.56
CA MET A 4 -2.67 6.89 -3.45
C MET A 4 -1.41 6.16 -3.01
N ILE A 5 -0.30 6.89 -2.82
CA ILE A 5 0.93 6.35 -2.24
C ILE A 5 1.15 7.00 -0.87
N PHE A 6 1.21 6.18 0.18
CA PHE A 6 1.44 6.67 1.53
C PHE A 6 2.91 6.99 1.75
N ALA A 7 3.20 8.25 2.05
CA ALA A 7 4.57 8.76 2.24
C ALA A 7 4.70 9.68 3.47
N ALA A 8 3.67 9.77 4.34
CA ALA A 8 3.67 10.66 5.51
C ALA A 8 4.44 10.11 6.73
N GLY A 9 4.82 8.82 6.71
CA GLY A 9 5.50 8.18 7.83
C GLY A 9 6.91 8.73 8.06
N ARG A 10 7.28 8.99 9.32
CA ARG A 10 8.59 9.51 9.69
C ARG A 10 9.77 8.53 9.45
N GLY A 11 9.49 7.21 9.44
CA GLY A 11 10.53 6.20 9.26
C GLY A 11 11.52 6.09 10.42
N GLU A 12 11.06 6.20 11.66
CA GLU A 12 11.93 6.29 12.86
C GLU A 12 12.91 5.12 13.01
N ARG A 13 12.50 3.91 12.63
CA ARG A 13 13.35 2.70 12.68
C ARG A 13 14.49 2.72 11.66
N MET A 14 14.49 3.67 10.71
CA MET A 14 15.51 3.83 9.69
C MET A 14 16.49 4.98 9.98
N ARG A 15 16.44 5.57 11.18
CA ARG A 15 17.42 6.55 11.61
C ARG A 15 18.82 5.93 11.64
N PRO A 16 19.86 6.71 11.27
CA PRO A 16 19.85 8.15 10.99
C PRO A 16 19.48 8.53 9.54
N LEU A 17 19.27 7.57 8.63
CA LEU A 17 18.99 7.85 7.22
C LEU A 17 17.78 8.78 7.03
N THR A 18 16.73 8.55 7.81
CA THR A 18 15.48 9.31 7.74
C THR A 18 15.48 10.64 8.49
N ASP A 19 16.59 11.01 9.09
CA ASP A 19 16.76 12.36 9.64
C ASP A 19 16.96 13.41 8.54
N THR A 20 17.52 13.00 7.39
CA THR A 20 17.84 13.87 6.26
C THR A 20 17.13 13.54 4.96
N THR A 21 16.65 12.30 4.80
CA THR A 21 15.99 11.83 3.57
C THR A 21 14.68 11.14 3.92
N PRO A 22 13.53 11.56 3.36
CA PRO A 22 12.27 10.88 3.64
C PRO A 22 12.33 9.43 3.16
N LYS A 23 11.78 8.50 3.95
CA LYS A 23 11.84 7.06 3.71
C LYS A 23 11.48 6.65 2.27
N PRO A 24 10.41 7.20 1.63
CA PRO A 24 10.06 6.85 0.26
C PRO A 24 11.11 7.22 -0.79
N LEU A 25 12.05 8.13 -0.47
CA LEU A 25 13.16 8.51 -1.36
C LEU A 25 14.42 7.68 -1.15
N LEU A 26 14.49 6.81 -0.13
CA LEU A 26 15.59 5.88 0.02
C LEU A 26 15.63 4.92 -1.17
N LYS A 27 16.84 4.64 -1.65
CA LYS A 27 17.03 3.88 -2.89
C LYS A 27 17.06 2.36 -2.63
N VAL A 28 16.25 1.63 -3.37
CA VAL A 28 16.33 0.18 -3.51
C VAL A 28 16.77 -0.13 -4.95
N ARG A 29 17.84 -0.89 -5.12
CA ARG A 29 18.41 -1.22 -6.43
C ARG A 29 18.64 0.02 -7.32
N GLY A 30 19.20 1.08 -6.71
CA GLY A 30 19.57 2.33 -7.39
C GLY A 30 18.44 3.32 -7.63
N ARG A 31 17.17 3.00 -7.33
CA ARG A 31 15.99 3.84 -7.58
C ARG A 31 15.25 4.15 -6.29
N PRO A 32 14.74 5.39 -6.07
CA PRO A 32 13.90 5.69 -4.91
C PRO A 32 12.71 4.72 -4.82
N LEU A 33 12.38 4.30 -3.60
CA LEU A 33 11.35 3.29 -3.35
C LEU A 33 10.00 3.70 -3.94
N ILE A 34 9.59 4.95 -3.74
CA ILE A 34 8.34 5.49 -4.27
C ILE A 34 8.28 5.48 -5.82
N VAL A 35 9.42 5.62 -6.49
CA VAL A 35 9.47 5.66 -7.97
C VAL A 35 9.18 4.28 -8.57
N TRP A 36 9.48 3.19 -7.85
CA TRP A 36 9.06 1.84 -8.28
C TRP A 36 7.54 1.74 -8.37
N HIS A 37 6.83 2.30 -7.37
CA HIS A 37 5.36 2.29 -7.37
C HIS A 37 4.78 3.17 -8.47
N ILE A 38 5.30 4.39 -8.65
CA ILE A 38 4.84 5.30 -9.70
C ILE A 38 4.97 4.63 -11.07
N LEU A 39 6.10 4.03 -11.38
CA LEU A 39 6.32 3.40 -12.69
C LEU A 39 5.43 2.17 -12.91
N ASN A 40 5.20 1.36 -11.87
CA ASN A 40 4.32 0.20 -11.98
C ASN A 40 2.85 0.62 -12.14
N LEU A 41 2.40 1.67 -11.44
CA LEU A 41 1.06 2.25 -11.62
C LEU A 41 0.86 2.81 -13.02
N VAL A 42 1.83 3.59 -13.51
CA VAL A 42 1.81 4.15 -14.88
C VAL A 42 1.79 3.05 -15.94
N LYS A 43 2.58 2.00 -15.76
CA LYS A 43 2.58 0.82 -16.66
C LYS A 43 1.18 0.21 -16.78
N ALA A 44 0.41 0.19 -15.69
CA ALA A 44 -0.98 -0.26 -15.68
C ALA A 44 -1.98 0.83 -16.11
N GLY A 45 -1.54 1.97 -16.63
CA GLY A 45 -2.41 3.07 -17.06
C GLY A 45 -3.05 3.86 -15.90
N ILE A 46 -2.60 3.65 -14.66
CA ILE A 46 -3.04 4.44 -13.49
C ILE A 46 -2.08 5.62 -13.35
N THR A 47 -2.42 6.73 -14.00
CA THR A 47 -1.53 7.88 -14.14
C THR A 47 -1.83 9.04 -13.20
N GLU A 48 -3.03 9.11 -12.63
CA GLU A 48 -3.40 10.11 -11.61
C GLU A 48 -3.08 9.55 -10.22
N ILE A 49 -2.04 10.10 -9.58
CA ILE A 49 -1.49 9.57 -8.33
C ILE A 49 -1.47 10.67 -7.28
N VAL A 50 -2.07 10.40 -6.13
CA VAL A 50 -2.03 11.25 -4.94
C VAL A 50 -0.96 10.72 -3.99
N ILE A 51 -0.09 11.61 -3.50
CA ILE A 51 0.96 11.26 -2.53
C ILE A 51 0.72 12.09 -1.27
N ASN A 52 0.40 11.44 -0.14
CA ASN A 52 0.38 12.16 1.13
C ASN A 52 1.79 12.22 1.73
N HIS A 53 2.11 13.30 2.41
CA HIS A 53 3.39 13.45 3.09
C HIS A 53 3.28 14.40 4.29
N ALA A 54 4.24 14.27 5.22
CA ALA A 54 4.41 15.12 6.38
C ALA A 54 5.90 15.45 6.59
N HIS A 55 6.64 14.54 7.23
CA HIS A 55 8.07 14.73 7.51
C HIS A 55 8.90 14.79 6.22
N LEU A 56 9.68 15.89 6.07
CA LEU A 56 10.52 16.15 4.89
C LEU A 56 9.76 16.12 3.54
N GLY A 57 8.47 16.44 3.57
CA GLY A 57 7.59 16.35 2.40
C GLY A 57 8.03 17.19 1.22
N ASP A 58 8.63 18.38 1.46
CA ASP A 58 9.14 19.24 0.40
C ASP A 58 10.22 18.54 -0.46
N GLN A 59 11.02 17.65 0.12
CA GLN A 59 12.00 16.87 -0.65
C GLN A 59 11.30 15.88 -1.59
N ILE A 60 10.16 15.30 -1.19
CA ILE A 60 9.37 14.43 -2.04
C ILE A 60 8.86 15.20 -3.24
N GLU A 61 8.23 16.37 -3.01
CA GLU A 61 7.72 17.22 -4.08
C GLU A 61 8.83 17.73 -5.01
N GLN A 62 9.96 18.17 -4.46
CA GLN A 62 11.11 18.63 -5.26
C GLN A 62 11.71 17.50 -6.12
N THR A 63 11.74 16.26 -5.59
CA THR A 63 12.32 15.12 -6.31
C THR A 63 11.41 14.59 -7.39
N LEU A 64 10.10 14.55 -7.15
CA LEU A 64 9.13 13.91 -8.04
C LEU A 64 8.43 14.92 -8.98
N GLY A 65 8.42 16.22 -8.63
CA GLY A 65 7.76 17.27 -9.40
C GLY A 65 6.28 16.99 -9.62
N ASP A 66 5.78 17.31 -10.80
CA ASP A 66 4.41 17.03 -11.23
C ASP A 66 4.19 15.61 -11.75
N GLY A 67 5.25 14.79 -11.80
CA GLY A 67 5.23 13.41 -12.28
C GLY A 67 5.35 13.23 -13.78
N SER A 68 5.40 14.31 -14.58
CA SER A 68 5.48 14.24 -16.04
C SER A 68 6.68 13.42 -16.53
N GLN A 69 7.81 13.49 -15.83
CA GLN A 69 9.00 12.69 -16.10
C GLN A 69 8.80 11.16 -16.00
N PHE A 70 7.73 10.72 -15.33
CA PHE A 70 7.35 9.31 -15.17
C PHE A 70 6.14 8.93 -16.02
N GLY A 71 5.53 9.88 -16.75
CA GLY A 71 4.25 9.71 -17.43
C GLY A 71 3.05 9.72 -16.48
N ALA A 72 3.21 10.25 -15.27
CA ALA A 72 2.17 10.41 -14.26
C ALA A 72 1.76 11.87 -14.10
N LYS A 73 0.61 12.08 -13.44
CA LYS A 73 0.16 13.35 -12.90
C LYS A 73 0.10 13.22 -11.39
N LEU A 74 1.09 13.77 -10.70
CA LEU A 74 1.19 13.72 -9.25
C LEU A 74 0.46 14.88 -8.60
N GLN A 75 -0.29 14.61 -7.55
CA GLN A 75 -0.92 15.58 -6.66
C GLN A 75 -0.48 15.27 -5.23
N TYR A 76 -0.28 16.29 -4.42
CA TYR A 76 0.25 16.13 -3.07
C TYR A 76 -0.78 16.51 -2.02
N SER A 77 -0.99 15.60 -1.07
CA SER A 77 -1.80 15.81 0.13
C SER A 77 -0.87 16.08 1.30
N ARG A 78 -0.68 17.35 1.63
CA ARG A 78 0.21 17.80 2.70
C ARG A 78 -0.47 17.63 4.06
N GLU A 79 0.21 16.96 4.98
CA GLU A 79 -0.24 16.78 6.36
C GLU A 79 0.70 17.55 7.29
N GLU A 80 0.18 18.41 8.15
CA GLU A 80 1.00 19.10 9.17
C GLU A 80 1.62 18.10 10.16
N LYS A 81 0.88 17.03 10.44
CA LYS A 81 1.29 15.86 11.23
C LYS A 81 0.75 14.63 10.54
N ALA A 82 1.49 13.53 10.60
CA ALA A 82 1.02 12.27 10.07
C ALA A 82 -0.33 11.87 10.69
N LEU A 83 -1.35 11.66 9.85
CA LEU A 83 -2.73 11.38 10.26
C LEU A 83 -3.03 9.89 10.35
N GLU A 84 -2.02 9.02 10.21
CA GLU A 84 -2.17 7.60 9.99
C GLU A 84 -2.88 7.29 8.65
N THR A 85 -3.01 6.01 8.32
CA THR A 85 -3.42 5.62 6.96
C THR A 85 -4.85 6.04 6.63
N ALA A 86 -5.82 5.78 7.51
CA ALA A 86 -7.21 6.12 7.24
C ALA A 86 -7.47 7.63 7.32
N GLY A 87 -6.81 8.33 8.24
CA GLY A 87 -6.87 9.79 8.34
C GLY A 87 -6.25 10.46 7.12
N GLY A 88 -5.12 9.94 6.61
CA GLY A 88 -4.49 10.42 5.39
C GLY A 88 -5.38 10.26 4.14
N ILE A 89 -6.12 9.13 4.03
CA ILE A 89 -7.11 8.93 2.96
C ILE A 89 -8.24 9.96 3.06
N ALA A 90 -8.83 10.10 4.24
CA ALA A 90 -9.92 11.07 4.46
C ALA A 90 -9.47 12.51 4.17
N HIS A 91 -8.24 12.85 4.54
CA HIS A 91 -7.64 14.16 4.25
C HIS A 91 -7.43 14.39 2.74
N ALA A 92 -7.06 13.34 2.01
CA ALA A 92 -6.82 13.38 0.56
C ALA A 92 -8.11 13.25 -0.28
N ARG A 93 -9.31 13.11 0.33
CA ARG A 93 -10.58 12.85 -0.35
C ARG A 93 -10.85 13.79 -1.53
N ALA A 94 -10.61 15.09 -1.37
CA ALA A 94 -10.83 16.07 -2.43
C ALA A 94 -9.96 15.82 -3.68
N LEU A 95 -8.79 15.20 -3.53
CA LEU A 95 -7.88 14.84 -4.62
C LEU A 95 -8.23 13.47 -5.21
N LEU A 96 -8.59 12.50 -4.37
CA LEU A 96 -8.94 11.14 -4.79
C LEU A 96 -10.30 11.11 -5.51
N GLY A 97 -11.29 11.85 -5.02
CA GLY A 97 -12.68 11.80 -5.48
C GLY A 97 -13.45 10.68 -4.79
N GLU A 98 -14.61 10.32 -5.36
CA GLU A 98 -15.54 9.35 -4.75
C GLU A 98 -15.46 7.95 -5.37
N GLU A 99 -14.77 7.82 -6.52
CA GLU A 99 -14.61 6.53 -7.19
C GLU A 99 -13.63 5.62 -6.43
N PRO A 100 -13.73 4.31 -6.57
CA PRO A 100 -12.74 3.39 -6.02
C PRO A 100 -11.32 3.73 -6.47
N PHE A 101 -10.38 3.63 -5.54
CA PHE A 101 -8.97 3.94 -5.76
C PHE A 101 -8.07 2.86 -5.18
N VAL A 102 -6.89 2.67 -5.76
CA VAL A 102 -5.85 1.81 -5.19
C VAL A 102 -4.94 2.62 -4.26
N ALA A 103 -4.61 2.05 -3.12
CA ALA A 103 -3.63 2.64 -2.19
C ALA A 103 -2.49 1.67 -1.92
N ILE A 104 -1.27 2.21 -1.84
CA ILE A 104 -0.05 1.45 -1.60
C ILE A 104 0.84 2.18 -0.59
N SER A 105 1.44 1.43 0.33
CA SER A 105 2.45 1.97 1.24
C SER A 105 3.75 2.28 0.50
N GLY A 106 4.26 3.51 0.66
CA GLY A 106 5.52 3.94 0.06
C GLY A 106 6.77 3.32 0.69
N ASP A 107 6.61 2.40 1.64
CA ASP A 107 7.69 1.73 2.37
C ASP A 107 7.78 0.22 2.09
N ILE A 108 7.02 -0.28 1.15
CA ILE A 108 7.18 -1.64 0.64
C ILE A 108 7.95 -1.64 -0.68
N TYR A 109 8.63 -2.73 -0.98
CA TYR A 109 9.26 -2.98 -2.26
C TYR A 109 8.56 -4.17 -2.92
N VAL A 110 7.89 -3.93 -4.05
CA VAL A 110 7.06 -4.90 -4.78
C VAL A 110 7.21 -4.65 -6.28
N PRO A 111 8.39 -4.96 -6.85
CA PRO A 111 8.77 -4.50 -8.18
C PRO A 111 7.95 -5.10 -9.32
N TYR A 112 7.34 -6.27 -9.09
CA TYR A 112 6.65 -7.05 -10.12
C TYR A 112 5.14 -7.17 -9.90
N PHE A 113 4.57 -6.37 -9.00
CA PHE A 113 3.13 -6.36 -8.79
C PHE A 113 2.42 -5.77 -10.02
N ASP A 114 1.48 -6.54 -10.56
CA ASP A 114 0.72 -6.10 -11.73
C ASP A 114 -0.52 -5.31 -11.28
N PHE A 115 -0.45 -3.98 -11.41
CA PHE A 115 -1.57 -3.09 -11.07
C PHE A 115 -2.73 -3.14 -12.07
N GLU A 116 -2.65 -3.88 -13.19
CA GLU A 116 -3.82 -4.11 -14.04
C GLU A 116 -4.93 -4.86 -13.28
N GLN A 117 -4.55 -5.82 -12.43
CA GLN A 117 -5.49 -6.64 -11.67
C GLN A 117 -6.33 -5.86 -10.65
N VAL A 118 -5.88 -4.65 -10.20
CA VAL A 118 -6.62 -3.88 -9.19
C VAL A 118 -7.87 -3.20 -9.74
N LYS A 119 -8.03 -3.13 -11.06
CA LYS A 119 -9.09 -2.34 -11.69
C LYS A 119 -10.48 -2.96 -11.57
N ASP A 120 -10.54 -4.28 -11.47
CA ASP A 120 -11.79 -5.05 -11.56
C ASP A 120 -12.03 -5.94 -10.33
N VAL A 121 -11.60 -5.50 -9.13
CA VAL A 121 -11.78 -6.30 -7.90
C VAL A 121 -12.98 -5.87 -7.05
N LEU A 122 -13.47 -4.64 -7.19
CA LEU A 122 -14.64 -4.15 -6.47
C LEU A 122 -15.84 -4.07 -7.41
N HIS A 123 -16.67 -5.10 -7.40
CA HIS A 123 -17.86 -5.19 -8.24
C HIS A 123 -19.08 -4.54 -7.58
N ASP A 124 -19.87 -3.82 -8.38
CA ASP A 124 -21.17 -3.28 -7.98
C ASP A 124 -22.34 -4.20 -8.36
N LYS A 125 -22.07 -5.22 -9.18
CA LYS A 125 -23.08 -6.12 -9.73
C LYS A 125 -22.60 -7.56 -9.67
N ASP A 126 -23.56 -8.48 -9.52
CA ASP A 126 -23.31 -9.91 -9.63
C ASP A 126 -23.07 -10.33 -11.10
N MET A 127 -22.77 -11.61 -11.31
CA MET A 127 -22.51 -12.18 -12.63
C MET A 127 -23.73 -12.13 -13.58
N TRP A 128 -24.92 -11.87 -13.07
CA TRP A 128 -26.15 -11.70 -13.85
C TRP A 128 -26.50 -10.24 -14.09
N GLY A 129 -25.67 -9.29 -13.60
CA GLY A 129 -25.86 -7.85 -13.76
C GLY A 129 -26.76 -7.19 -12.73
N ASN A 130 -27.18 -7.89 -11.68
CA ASN A 130 -27.98 -7.32 -10.60
C ASN A 130 -27.07 -6.53 -9.64
N PRO A 131 -27.47 -5.35 -9.18
CA PRO A 131 -26.67 -4.57 -8.23
C PRO A 131 -26.59 -5.29 -6.88
N TYR A 132 -25.39 -5.34 -6.32
CA TYR A 132 -25.23 -5.77 -4.93
C TYR A 132 -25.83 -4.74 -3.97
N PRO A 133 -26.59 -5.17 -2.95
CA PRO A 133 -26.91 -4.31 -1.82
C PRO A 133 -25.65 -3.74 -1.18
N ALA A 134 -25.69 -2.47 -0.73
CA ALA A 134 -24.53 -1.80 -0.17
C ALA A 134 -23.91 -2.54 1.03
N ASP A 135 -24.74 -3.25 1.81
CA ASP A 135 -24.31 -4.06 2.96
C ASP A 135 -23.76 -5.44 2.60
N LYS A 136 -23.75 -5.81 1.30
CA LYS A 136 -23.28 -7.12 0.80
C LYS A 136 -22.19 -7.02 -0.23
N ARG A 137 -21.80 -5.81 -0.64
CA ARG A 137 -20.68 -5.61 -1.54
C ARG A 137 -19.40 -5.38 -0.76
N ASP A 138 -18.27 -5.75 -1.36
CA ASP A 138 -16.97 -5.43 -0.78
C ASP A 138 -16.73 -3.92 -0.76
N ILE A 139 -16.35 -3.42 0.41
CA ILE A 139 -15.96 -2.02 0.63
C ILE A 139 -14.49 -1.81 0.30
N CYS A 140 -13.70 -2.86 0.41
CA CYS A 140 -12.30 -2.87 0.02
C CYS A 140 -11.84 -4.27 -0.39
N TRP A 141 -10.74 -4.31 -1.14
CA TRP A 141 -10.03 -5.52 -1.54
C TRP A 141 -8.56 -5.39 -1.15
N LEU A 142 -8.01 -6.38 -0.46
CA LEU A 142 -6.66 -6.35 0.08
C LEU A 142 -5.78 -7.42 -0.58
N TYR A 143 -4.54 -7.05 -0.88
CA TYR A 143 -3.52 -8.00 -1.31
C TYR A 143 -2.73 -8.48 -0.10
N MET A 144 -2.92 -9.75 0.21
CA MET A 144 -2.25 -10.43 1.32
C MET A 144 -0.95 -11.03 0.85
N VAL A 145 -0.01 -11.25 1.77
CA VAL A 145 1.27 -11.90 1.48
C VAL A 145 1.55 -13.01 2.51
N PRO A 146 2.42 -13.99 2.18
CA PRO A 146 2.92 -14.95 3.17
C PRO A 146 3.49 -14.21 4.39
N ASN A 147 3.26 -14.78 5.57
CA ASN A 147 3.70 -14.16 6.82
C ASN A 147 5.23 -14.07 6.87
N PRO A 148 5.81 -12.87 7.00
CA PRO A 148 7.25 -12.74 7.21
C PRO A 148 7.63 -13.15 8.62
N ASP A 149 8.91 -13.52 8.84
CA ASP A 149 9.43 -13.99 10.15
C ASP A 149 9.14 -13.03 11.31
N TRP A 150 9.10 -11.73 11.02
CA TRP A 150 8.81 -10.70 12.02
C TRP A 150 7.31 -10.50 12.31
N HIS A 151 6.42 -11.15 11.55
CA HIS A 151 4.95 -11.15 11.73
C HIS A 151 4.33 -12.53 11.46
N PRO A 152 4.71 -13.56 12.23
CA PRO A 152 4.32 -14.95 11.96
C PRO A 152 2.82 -15.22 12.11
N ASP A 153 2.13 -14.42 12.94
CA ASP A 153 0.71 -14.62 13.23
C ASP A 153 -0.23 -14.10 12.13
N GLY A 154 0.27 -13.24 11.25
CA GLY A 154 -0.52 -12.59 10.20
C GLY A 154 -1.65 -11.69 10.72
N ASP A 155 -2.41 -11.09 9.80
CA ASP A 155 -3.46 -10.12 10.11
C ASP A 155 -4.86 -10.72 9.99
N PHE A 156 -5.16 -11.39 8.88
CA PHE A 156 -6.48 -11.88 8.52
C PHE A 156 -6.45 -13.33 8.03
N GLY A 157 -7.45 -14.10 8.44
CA GLY A 157 -7.76 -15.36 7.80
C GLY A 157 -8.49 -15.09 6.48
N MET A 158 -8.51 -16.10 5.59
CA MET A 158 -9.18 -15.99 4.31
C MET A 158 -9.98 -17.25 4.00
N THR A 159 -11.23 -17.07 3.57
CA THR A 159 -12.09 -18.15 3.07
C THR A 159 -12.55 -17.78 1.67
N MET A 160 -12.10 -18.51 0.67
CA MET A 160 -12.19 -18.08 -0.74
C MET A 160 -11.53 -16.70 -0.91
N TYR A 161 -12.29 -15.68 -1.20
CA TYR A 161 -11.81 -14.30 -1.37
C TYR A 161 -12.28 -13.37 -0.23
N SER A 162 -12.95 -13.88 0.80
CA SER A 162 -13.43 -13.09 1.93
C SER A 162 -12.43 -13.14 3.08
N LEU A 163 -12.00 -11.99 3.56
CA LEU A 163 -11.10 -11.86 4.69
C LEU A 163 -11.88 -11.85 6.01
N THR A 164 -11.33 -12.50 7.04
CA THR A 164 -11.96 -12.65 8.35
C THR A 164 -10.98 -12.40 9.47
N ASN A 165 -11.48 -11.91 10.61
CA ASN A 165 -10.63 -11.68 11.79
C ASN A 165 -10.17 -12.99 12.45
N ASP A 166 -10.98 -14.04 12.39
CA ASP A 166 -10.79 -15.28 13.17
C ASP A 166 -10.38 -16.50 12.32
N GLY A 167 -10.17 -16.31 11.01
CA GLY A 167 -9.77 -17.41 10.11
C GLY A 167 -8.36 -17.94 10.39
N SER A 168 -8.09 -19.20 10.00
CA SER A 168 -6.76 -19.82 10.05
C SER A 168 -6.56 -20.68 8.80
N PRO A 169 -5.37 -20.65 8.15
CA PRO A 169 -4.23 -19.78 8.48
C PRO A 169 -4.52 -18.31 8.23
N LYS A 170 -3.80 -17.43 8.93
CA LYS A 170 -3.81 -16.00 8.66
C LYS A 170 -2.68 -15.61 7.71
N TRP A 171 -2.91 -14.54 6.98
CA TRP A 171 -1.97 -13.93 6.06
C TRP A 171 -1.67 -12.49 6.49
N THR A 172 -0.51 -11.99 6.13
CA THR A 172 -0.12 -10.60 6.40
C THR A 172 -0.70 -9.67 5.34
N PHE A 173 -1.23 -8.52 5.74
CA PHE A 173 -1.64 -7.50 4.79
C PHE A 173 -0.42 -6.89 4.09
N GLY A 174 -0.35 -7.06 2.76
CA GLY A 174 0.77 -6.62 1.93
C GLY A 174 0.87 -5.11 1.71
N ASN A 175 -0.02 -4.33 2.36
CA ASN A 175 -0.08 -2.86 2.23
C ASN A 175 -0.36 -2.37 0.80
N ILE A 176 -1.10 -3.16 0.03
CA ILE A 176 -1.75 -2.79 -1.23
C ILE A 176 -3.22 -3.12 -1.10
N GLY A 177 -4.09 -2.16 -1.36
CA GLY A 177 -5.53 -2.41 -1.32
C GLY A 177 -6.30 -1.46 -2.23
N VAL A 178 -7.47 -1.89 -2.66
CA VAL A 178 -8.45 -1.08 -3.38
C VAL A 178 -9.58 -0.74 -2.42
N TYR A 179 -9.99 0.50 -2.39
CA TYR A 179 -10.94 1.01 -1.41
C TYR A 179 -12.04 1.81 -2.08
N ARG A 180 -13.27 1.70 -1.56
CA ARG A 180 -14.34 2.66 -1.81
C ARG A 180 -14.22 3.83 -0.85
N MET A 181 -14.40 5.04 -1.33
CA MET A 181 -14.25 6.25 -0.50
C MET A 181 -15.26 6.28 0.66
N GLU A 182 -16.44 5.68 0.49
CA GLU A 182 -17.47 5.59 1.53
C GLU A 182 -17.01 4.88 2.82
N MET A 183 -15.97 4.03 2.75
CA MET A 183 -15.35 3.40 3.93
C MET A 183 -14.86 4.42 4.95
N PHE A 184 -14.53 5.62 4.49
CA PHE A 184 -13.89 6.68 5.28
C PHE A 184 -14.87 7.82 5.65
N ASP A 185 -16.17 7.70 5.37
CA ASP A 185 -17.17 8.76 5.58
C ASP A 185 -17.27 9.26 7.03
N ARG A 186 -16.92 8.42 8.00
CA ARG A 186 -16.97 8.76 9.44
C ARG A 186 -15.73 9.47 9.95
N ILE A 187 -14.70 9.66 9.09
CA ILE A 187 -13.43 10.28 9.45
C ILE A 187 -13.46 11.72 8.91
N ALA A 188 -13.41 12.72 9.79
CA ALA A 188 -13.34 14.10 9.35
C ALA A 188 -11.95 14.43 8.76
N THR A 189 -11.91 15.39 7.85
CA THR A 189 -10.65 15.89 7.28
C THR A 189 -9.72 16.40 8.38
N GLY A 190 -8.52 15.81 8.47
CA GLY A 190 -7.52 16.15 9.49
C GLY A 190 -7.58 15.30 10.76
N ASP A 191 -8.54 14.38 10.87
CA ASP A 191 -8.58 13.42 11.97
C ASP A 191 -7.44 12.40 11.88
N TYR A 192 -6.89 12.05 13.04
CA TYR A 192 -5.95 10.96 13.20
C TYR A 192 -6.71 9.63 13.25
N ALA A 193 -6.55 8.78 12.24
CA ALA A 193 -7.27 7.51 12.17
C ALA A 193 -6.42 6.37 11.56
N LYS A 194 -6.37 5.24 12.26
CA LYS A 194 -5.71 4.02 11.79
C LYS A 194 -6.63 3.21 10.88
N LEU A 195 -6.06 2.62 9.83
CA LEU A 195 -6.79 1.77 8.90
C LEU A 195 -7.17 0.41 9.52
N GLY A 196 -6.28 -0.19 10.31
CA GLY A 196 -6.48 -1.54 10.87
C GLY A 196 -7.81 -1.76 11.59
N PRO A 197 -8.24 -0.88 12.52
CA PRO A 197 -9.54 -1.01 13.16
C PRO A 197 -10.73 -0.99 12.20
N LEU A 198 -10.67 -0.13 11.16
CA LEU A 198 -11.68 -0.08 10.11
C LEU A 198 -11.74 -1.39 9.31
N LEU A 199 -10.59 -1.90 8.88
CA LEU A 199 -10.53 -3.18 8.17
C LEU A 199 -11.16 -4.31 8.99
N ARG A 200 -10.87 -4.38 10.29
CA ARG A 200 -11.46 -5.40 11.16
C ARG A 200 -12.97 -5.25 11.32
N GLU A 201 -13.47 -4.03 11.46
CA GLU A 201 -14.92 -3.75 11.50
C GLU A 201 -15.62 -4.24 10.23
N TYR A 202 -15.05 -3.95 9.05
CA TYR A 202 -15.63 -4.38 7.80
C TYR A 202 -15.43 -5.88 7.49
N ALA A 203 -14.35 -6.49 8.00
CA ALA A 203 -14.17 -7.94 7.94
C ALA A 203 -15.25 -8.69 8.75
N ASP A 204 -15.64 -8.18 9.94
CA ASP A 204 -16.77 -8.72 10.71
C ASP A 204 -18.11 -8.60 9.97
N LYS A 205 -18.26 -7.58 9.12
CA LYS A 205 -19.42 -7.39 8.23
C LYS A 205 -19.33 -8.22 6.94
N LYS A 206 -18.24 -8.96 6.71
CA LYS A 206 -17.95 -9.72 5.47
C LYS A 206 -17.93 -8.83 4.23
N GLN A 207 -17.39 -7.64 4.36
CA GLN A 207 -17.28 -6.64 3.29
C GLN A 207 -15.80 -6.36 2.91
N VAL A 208 -14.88 -7.24 3.27
CA VAL A 208 -13.46 -7.16 2.89
C VAL A 208 -13.12 -8.38 2.05
N GLY A 209 -12.87 -8.13 0.79
CA GLY A 209 -12.32 -9.13 -0.11
C GLY A 209 -10.79 -9.10 -0.14
N GLY A 210 -10.19 -10.13 -0.72
CA GLY A 210 -8.75 -10.15 -0.91
C GLY A 210 -8.23 -11.43 -1.54
N GLU A 211 -6.95 -11.38 -1.88
CA GLU A 211 -6.22 -12.51 -2.45
C GLU A 211 -4.76 -12.51 -1.99
N VAL A 212 -4.08 -13.64 -2.14
CA VAL A 212 -2.66 -13.78 -1.78
C VAL A 212 -1.79 -13.46 -2.98
N TYR A 213 -0.91 -12.47 -2.81
CA TYR A 213 0.18 -12.18 -3.74
C TYR A 213 1.42 -12.97 -3.33
N GLU A 214 1.86 -13.89 -4.17
CA GLU A 214 3.01 -14.77 -3.92
C GLU A 214 4.30 -14.25 -4.58
N GLY A 215 4.27 -13.07 -5.21
CA GLY A 215 5.44 -12.47 -5.86
C GLY A 215 6.42 -11.82 -4.87
N GLU A 216 7.48 -11.22 -5.41
CA GLU A 216 8.50 -10.52 -4.61
C GLU A 216 7.88 -9.34 -3.86
N TRP A 217 7.87 -9.43 -2.53
CA TRP A 217 7.36 -8.41 -1.62
C TRP A 217 8.29 -8.27 -0.41
N HIS A 218 8.64 -7.05 -0.06
CA HIS A 218 9.47 -6.75 1.12
C HIS A 218 8.95 -5.48 1.81
N ASN A 219 8.85 -5.54 3.13
CA ASN A 219 8.69 -4.33 3.94
C ASN A 219 10.07 -3.73 4.21
N VAL A 220 10.29 -2.49 3.80
CA VAL A 220 11.55 -1.77 4.00
C VAL A 220 11.46 -0.95 5.29
N GLY A 221 11.37 -1.61 6.43
CA GLY A 221 11.11 -0.98 7.73
C GLY A 221 12.37 -0.66 8.54
N THR A 222 13.54 -1.22 8.19
CA THR A 222 14.81 -1.05 8.89
C THR A 222 15.98 -0.87 7.92
N VAL A 223 17.08 -0.30 8.41
CA VAL A 223 18.33 -0.17 7.62
C VAL A 223 18.83 -1.52 7.14
N GLN A 224 18.75 -2.56 7.99
CA GLN A 224 19.16 -3.91 7.61
C GLN A 224 18.33 -4.47 6.45
N GLN A 225 17.01 -4.27 6.44
CA GLN A 225 16.15 -4.68 5.32
C GLN A 225 16.50 -3.94 4.03
N LEU A 226 16.81 -2.65 4.12
CA LEU A 226 17.26 -1.86 2.98
C LEU A 226 18.60 -2.37 2.42
N ASP A 227 19.56 -2.65 3.30
CA ASP A 227 20.90 -3.14 2.93
C ASP A 227 20.80 -4.53 2.26
N LEU A 228 19.97 -5.43 2.78
CA LEU A 228 19.72 -6.74 2.18
C LEU A 228 19.17 -6.62 0.75
N LEU A 229 18.21 -5.71 0.51
CA LEU A 229 17.66 -5.48 -0.83
C LEU A 229 18.68 -4.86 -1.80
N ASN A 230 19.66 -4.13 -1.29
CA ASN A 230 20.72 -3.50 -2.07
C ASN A 230 21.98 -4.37 -2.20
N ALA A 231 22.06 -5.49 -1.47
CA ALA A 231 23.20 -6.40 -1.57
C ALA A 231 23.31 -6.99 -3.00
N PRO A 232 24.52 -7.18 -3.53
CA PRO A 232 24.71 -7.87 -4.79
C PRO A 232 24.07 -9.26 -4.76
N LEU A 233 23.37 -9.66 -5.84
CA LEU A 233 22.73 -10.97 -5.95
C LEU A 233 23.65 -12.15 -5.62
N ALA A 234 24.95 -12.01 -5.89
CA ALA A 234 25.97 -13.00 -5.53
C ALA A 234 26.17 -13.22 -4.02
N ALA A 235 25.79 -12.22 -3.20
CA ALA A 235 25.88 -12.31 -1.73
C ALA A 235 24.64 -13.02 -1.11
N LEU A 236 23.57 -13.20 -1.87
CA LEU A 236 22.32 -13.83 -1.44
C LEU A 236 22.26 -15.33 -1.82
N ALA A 237 23.26 -15.86 -2.54
CA ALA A 237 23.33 -17.30 -2.80
C ALA A 237 23.57 -18.03 -1.46
N PRO A 238 22.73 -19.02 -1.06
CA PRO A 238 23.03 -19.82 0.10
C PRO A 238 24.39 -20.47 -0.10
N ALA A 239 25.26 -20.35 0.88
CA ALA A 239 26.54 -21.07 0.89
C ALA A 239 26.25 -22.53 0.56
N ALA A 240 26.76 -23.01 -0.57
CA ALA A 240 26.62 -24.41 -0.97
C ALA A 240 27.10 -25.25 0.22
N ARG A 241 26.19 -25.96 0.89
CA ARG A 241 26.56 -26.91 1.92
C ARG A 241 27.46 -27.93 1.22
N GLY A 242 28.75 -27.83 1.54
CA GLY A 242 29.70 -28.86 1.11
C GLY A 242 29.23 -30.21 1.59
N VAL A 243 28.89 -31.06 0.65
CA VAL A 243 28.74 -32.50 0.88
C VAL A 243 30.16 -33.00 1.07
N GLN A 244 30.48 -33.40 2.28
CA GLN A 244 31.56 -34.33 2.57
C GLN A 244 30.97 -35.73 2.77
#